data_4d2a5dc5376cbac03a895f26d5522245
#
_entry.id   4d2a5dc5376cbac03a895f26d5522245
#
_cell.length_a   1.000
_cell.length_b   1.000
_cell.length_c   1.000
_cell.angle_alpha   90.00
_cell.angle_beta   90.00
_cell.angle_gamma   90.00
#
_symmetry.space_group_name_H-M   'P 1'
#
loop_
_entity.id
_entity.type
_entity.pdbx_description
1 polymer ?
#
loop_
_entity_poly.entity_id
_entity_poly.type
_entity_poly.pdbx_seq_one_letter_code
_entity_poly.pdbx_strand_id
1 'polypeptide(L)'
;MASTNDLKNGMVLDLDGQLWTVLWFQHHKPGKGNTVVRTKLKHVLSGKVVDRTFNSDTKVDTATVDRREMQYLYHDGDAYVFMDTSDYSQLQIPDDVMGDAKNYLLENGTATVALHEGNPLFVDMPTSVELEVTYTEPGLQGDRSTGGTKPATVETGLQIQVPLFIVTGEKVKVDTRDGSYLGRV
;
A
#
# COMPACT_ATOMS: atom_id res chain seq x y z
N MET A 1 14.73 4.59 20.87
CA MET A 1 16.01 4.67 20.12
C MET A 1 16.50 3.26 19.86
N ALA A 2 16.84 2.95 18.63
CA ALA A 2 17.35 1.64 18.23
C ALA A 2 18.72 1.81 17.57
N SER A 3 19.42 0.70 17.36
CA SER A 3 20.63 0.66 16.57
C SER A 3 20.33 0.15 15.16
N THR A 4 21.15 0.51 14.18
CA THR A 4 21.04 -0.05 12.82
C THR A 4 21.19 -1.58 12.79
N ASN A 5 21.71 -2.17 13.86
CA ASN A 5 21.78 -3.62 14.01
C ASN A 5 20.42 -4.24 14.38
N ASP A 6 19.47 -3.45 14.85
CA ASP A 6 18.15 -3.89 15.29
C ASP A 6 17.07 -3.69 14.22
N LEU A 7 17.43 -3.26 13.02
CA LEU A 7 16.47 -2.97 11.96
C LEU A 7 15.68 -4.19 11.55
N LYS A 8 14.40 -3.97 11.26
CA LYS A 8 13.47 -4.97 10.71
C LYS A 8 12.68 -4.33 9.58
N ASN A 9 12.30 -5.13 8.61
CA ASN A 9 11.41 -4.68 7.55
C ASN A 9 10.07 -4.23 8.15
N GLY A 10 9.59 -3.08 7.71
CA GLY A 10 8.36 -2.48 8.22
C GLY A 10 8.54 -1.54 9.41
N MET A 11 9.73 -1.46 10.00
CA MET A 11 10.01 -0.46 11.05
C MET A 11 9.90 0.95 10.47
N VAL A 12 9.42 1.89 11.28
CA VAL A 12 9.38 3.30 10.92
C VAL A 12 10.46 4.02 11.72
N LEU A 13 11.33 4.72 10.99
CA LEU A 13 12.43 5.50 11.55
C LEU A 13 12.10 6.98 11.47
N ASP A 14 12.50 7.73 12.49
CA ASP A 14 12.50 9.19 12.47
C ASP A 14 13.90 9.65 12.12
N LEU A 15 14.09 10.15 10.92
CA LEU A 15 15.36 10.67 10.43
C LEU A 15 15.19 12.17 10.14
N ASP A 16 15.79 12.99 10.97
CA ASP A 16 15.76 14.45 10.84
C ASP A 16 14.31 15.01 10.81
N GLY A 17 13.43 14.45 11.62
CA GLY A 17 12.03 14.87 11.70
C GLY A 17 11.13 14.30 10.60
N GLN A 18 11.66 13.44 9.75
CA GLN A 18 10.91 12.77 8.69
C GLN A 18 10.79 11.29 8.96
N LEU A 19 9.60 10.73 8.68
CA LEU A 19 9.32 9.32 8.92
C LEU A 19 9.60 8.49 7.68
N TRP A 20 10.32 7.39 7.86
CA TRP A 20 10.73 6.47 6.80
C TRP A 20 10.43 5.03 7.19
N THR A 21 9.82 4.28 6.29
CA THR A 21 9.60 2.85 6.48
C THR A 21 10.77 2.06 5.90
N VAL A 22 11.30 1.12 6.67
CA VAL A 22 12.36 0.22 6.21
C VAL A 22 11.73 -0.84 5.30
N LEU A 23 12.04 -0.77 4.00
CA LEU A 23 11.59 -1.77 3.03
C LEU A 23 12.51 -2.98 2.98
N TRP A 24 13.81 -2.72 3.14
CA TRP A 24 14.83 -3.74 3.02
C TRP A 24 16.10 -3.27 3.71
N PHE A 25 16.87 -4.20 4.26
CA PHE A 25 18.18 -3.90 4.83
C PHE A 25 19.11 -5.10 4.66
N GLN A 26 20.41 -4.83 4.62
CA GLN A 26 21.43 -5.85 4.53
C GLN A 26 22.68 -5.39 5.28
N HIS A 27 23.20 -6.25 6.15
CA HIS A 27 24.50 -6.05 6.77
C HIS A 27 25.60 -6.42 5.79
N HIS A 28 26.56 -5.53 5.60
CA HIS A 28 27.69 -5.76 4.71
C HIS A 28 28.97 -5.56 5.49
N LYS A 29 29.79 -6.62 5.57
CA LYS A 29 31.08 -6.57 6.22
C LYS A 29 32.17 -6.69 5.14
N PRO A 30 32.76 -5.57 4.69
CA PRO A 30 33.85 -5.62 3.72
C PRO A 30 35.09 -6.27 4.33
N GLY A 31 35.97 -6.84 3.51
CA GLY A 31 37.22 -7.43 3.95
C GLY A 31 38.16 -6.46 4.65
N LYS A 32 38.04 -5.19 4.30
CA LYS A 32 38.73 -4.08 4.97
C LYS A 32 37.72 -2.96 5.18
N GLY A 33 37.69 -2.38 6.40
CA GLY A 33 36.81 -1.29 6.77
C GLY A 33 35.72 -1.68 7.76
N ASN A 34 34.87 -0.71 8.07
CA ASN A 34 33.81 -0.89 9.05
C ASN A 34 32.61 -1.62 8.42
N THR A 35 31.93 -2.40 9.24
CA THR A 35 30.65 -3.00 8.85
C THR A 35 29.62 -1.91 8.61
N VAL A 36 28.88 -2.02 7.53
CA VAL A 36 27.81 -1.07 7.18
C VAL A 36 26.49 -1.80 7.02
N VAL A 37 25.39 -1.04 7.15
CA VAL A 37 24.03 -1.54 6.93
C VAL A 37 23.45 -0.76 5.76
N ARG A 38 23.20 -1.45 4.66
CA ARG A 38 22.53 -0.88 3.49
C ARG A 38 21.02 -0.98 3.70
N THR A 39 20.31 0.10 3.44
CA THR A 39 18.86 0.15 3.63
C THR A 39 18.18 0.72 2.41
N LYS A 40 16.97 0.26 2.19
CA LYS A 40 16.04 0.88 1.26
C LYS A 40 14.87 1.43 2.09
N LEU A 41 14.67 2.73 2.03
CA LEU A 41 13.72 3.46 2.85
C LEU A 41 12.64 4.10 1.99
N LYS A 42 11.40 4.01 2.44
CA LYS A 42 10.26 4.68 1.80
C LYS A 42 9.80 5.83 2.69
N HIS A 43 9.80 7.04 2.15
CA HIS A 43 9.26 8.20 2.85
C HIS A 43 7.77 8.01 3.05
N VAL A 44 7.31 8.10 4.30
CA VAL A 44 5.92 7.74 4.66
C VAL A 44 4.91 8.66 3.97
N LEU A 45 5.18 9.96 3.92
CA LEU A 45 4.23 10.94 3.37
C LEU A 45 4.26 11.01 1.84
N SER A 46 5.46 11.04 1.23
CA SER A 46 5.58 11.21 -0.23
C SER A 46 5.64 9.90 -1.02
N GLY A 47 5.91 8.79 -0.35
CA GLY A 47 6.10 7.50 -1.00
C GLY A 47 7.44 7.33 -1.72
N LYS A 48 8.30 8.35 -1.68
CA LYS A 48 9.61 8.31 -2.33
C LYS A 48 10.49 7.25 -1.69
N VAL A 49 11.14 6.43 -2.52
CA VAL A 49 12.06 5.38 -2.09
C VAL A 49 13.49 5.83 -2.32
N VAL A 50 14.31 5.72 -1.30
CA VAL A 50 15.74 6.06 -1.37
C VAL A 50 16.58 4.94 -0.78
N ASP A 51 17.81 4.82 -1.27
CA ASP A 51 18.81 3.95 -0.68
C ASP A 51 19.67 4.75 0.30
N ARG A 52 19.87 4.21 1.49
CA ARG A 52 20.71 4.86 2.50
C ARG A 52 21.58 3.82 3.20
N THR A 53 22.85 4.14 3.35
CA THR A 53 23.81 3.27 4.04
C THR A 53 24.19 3.90 5.37
N PHE A 54 24.12 3.11 6.44
CA PHE A 54 24.52 3.50 7.78
C PHE A 54 25.74 2.71 8.20
N ASN A 55 26.56 3.31 9.04
CA ASN A 55 27.56 2.53 9.75
C ASN A 55 26.86 1.56 10.70
N SER A 56 27.45 0.39 10.87
CA SER A 56 26.95 -0.57 11.86
C SER A 56 26.94 0.06 13.25
N ASP A 57 25.91 -0.29 14.01
CA ASP A 57 25.72 0.20 15.38
C ASP A 57 25.44 1.72 15.49
N THR A 58 25.06 2.36 14.40
CA THR A 58 24.57 3.74 14.44
C THR A 58 23.23 3.79 15.15
N LYS A 59 23.07 4.74 16.06
CA LYS A 59 21.77 4.95 16.73
C LYS A 59 20.82 5.67 15.81
N VAL A 60 19.59 5.17 15.73
CA VAL A 60 18.51 5.77 14.95
C VAL A 60 17.26 5.89 15.83
N ASP A 61 16.53 6.98 15.67
CA ASP A 61 15.27 7.14 16.34
C ASP A 61 14.18 6.35 15.62
N THR A 62 13.35 5.69 16.40
CA THR A 62 12.20 4.96 15.87
C THR A 62 10.92 5.69 16.22
N ALA A 63 9.93 5.60 15.32
CA ALA A 63 8.60 6.12 15.58
C ALA A 63 7.66 4.96 15.90
N THR A 64 6.88 5.11 16.95
CA THR A 64 5.83 4.14 17.29
C THR A 64 4.65 4.35 16.35
N VAL A 65 4.28 3.31 15.62
CA VAL A 65 3.14 3.33 14.71
C VAL A 65 2.07 2.38 15.25
N ASP A 66 0.88 2.94 15.49
CA ASP A 66 -0.28 2.20 15.91
C ASP A 66 -1.06 1.79 14.65
N ARG A 67 -1.23 0.48 14.42
CA ARG A 67 -1.96 -0.06 13.27
C ARG A 67 -3.31 -0.53 13.75
N ARG A 68 -4.37 0.03 13.17
CA ARG A 68 -5.75 -0.30 13.56
C ARG A 68 -6.55 -0.71 12.35
N GLU A 69 -7.35 -1.76 12.51
CA GLU A 69 -8.34 -2.14 11.51
C GLU A 69 -9.51 -1.16 11.56
N MET A 70 -9.80 -0.53 10.43
CA MET A 70 -10.88 0.43 10.33
C MET A 70 -11.78 0.11 9.14
N GLN A 71 -13.05 0.44 9.27
CA GLN A 71 -14.04 0.30 8.19
C GLN A 71 -14.20 1.62 7.47
N TYR A 72 -14.08 1.59 6.14
CA TYR A 72 -14.36 2.76 5.31
C TYR A 72 -15.86 2.99 5.23
N LEU A 73 -16.30 4.21 5.54
CA LEU A 73 -17.72 4.56 5.55
C LEU A 73 -18.12 5.32 4.28
N TYR A 74 -17.48 6.47 4.02
CA TYR A 74 -17.81 7.31 2.88
C TYR A 74 -16.70 8.34 2.61
N HIS A 75 -16.75 8.91 1.43
CA HIS A 75 -15.87 10.01 1.03
C HIS A 75 -16.61 11.34 1.21
N ASP A 76 -16.02 12.24 1.99
CA ASP A 76 -16.59 13.56 2.29
C ASP A 76 -15.63 14.65 1.83
N GLY A 77 -15.89 15.23 0.67
CA GLY A 77 -15.04 16.26 0.10
C GLY A 77 -13.61 15.77 -0.17
N ASP A 78 -12.66 16.26 0.60
CA ASP A 78 -11.23 15.95 0.45
C ASP A 78 -10.75 14.85 1.40
N ALA A 79 -11.66 14.21 2.13
CA ALA A 79 -11.30 13.22 3.13
C ALA A 79 -12.15 11.95 3.03
N TYR A 80 -11.55 10.85 3.42
CA TYR A 80 -12.22 9.56 3.57
C TYR A 80 -12.53 9.33 5.04
N VAL A 81 -13.77 9.00 5.37
CA VAL A 81 -14.20 8.77 6.74
C VAL A 81 -14.12 7.29 7.05
N PHE A 82 -13.35 6.97 8.09
CA PHE A 82 -13.17 5.60 8.58
C PHE A 82 -13.71 5.49 10.00
N MET A 83 -14.13 4.30 10.37
CA MET A 83 -14.59 3.97 11.70
C MET A 83 -13.72 2.85 12.28
N ASP A 84 -13.19 3.08 13.47
CA ASP A 84 -12.46 2.04 14.22
C ASP A 84 -13.43 0.92 14.58
N THR A 85 -13.11 -0.32 14.21
CA THR A 85 -13.99 -1.47 14.46
C THR A 85 -14.05 -1.87 15.95
N SER A 86 -13.12 -1.39 16.76
CA SER A 86 -13.05 -1.73 18.20
C SER A 86 -13.88 -0.80 19.08
N ASP A 87 -13.85 0.51 18.81
CA ASP A 87 -14.52 1.52 19.65
C ASP A 87 -15.53 2.38 18.89
N TYR A 88 -15.69 2.16 17.59
CA TYR A 88 -16.62 2.88 16.70
C TYR A 88 -16.32 4.38 16.54
N SER A 89 -15.15 4.83 16.97
CA SER A 89 -14.72 6.20 16.73
C SER A 89 -14.46 6.44 15.25
N GLN A 90 -14.77 7.65 14.79
CA GLN A 90 -14.56 8.03 13.37
C GLN A 90 -13.30 8.86 13.22
N LEU A 91 -12.61 8.65 12.10
CA LEU A 91 -11.40 9.37 11.75
C LEU A 91 -11.50 9.81 10.29
N GLN A 92 -11.14 11.05 10.02
CA GLN A 92 -11.02 11.56 8.65
C GLN A 92 -9.59 11.37 8.16
N ILE A 93 -9.45 10.74 7.02
CA ILE A 93 -8.15 10.49 6.39
C ILE A 93 -8.09 11.30 5.10
N PRO A 94 -7.12 12.25 4.98
CA PRO A 94 -6.98 13.07 3.77
C PRO A 94 -6.68 12.23 2.53
N ASP A 95 -7.08 12.73 1.37
CA ASP A 95 -6.87 12.06 0.08
C ASP A 95 -5.41 11.71 -0.18
N ASP A 96 -4.48 12.59 0.21
CA ASP A 96 -3.05 12.35 0.02
C ASP A 96 -2.51 11.20 0.89
N VAL A 97 -3.09 10.97 2.06
CA VAL A 97 -2.74 9.84 2.92
C VAL A 97 -3.28 8.52 2.36
N MET A 98 -4.44 8.56 1.71
CA MET A 98 -5.01 7.37 1.07
C MET A 98 -4.12 6.80 -0.04
N GLY A 99 -3.48 7.65 -0.82
CA GLY A 99 -2.67 7.20 -1.94
C GLY A 99 -3.44 6.26 -2.86
N ASP A 100 -2.81 5.14 -3.25
CA ASP A 100 -3.42 4.16 -4.14
C ASP A 100 -4.48 3.28 -3.45
N ALA A 101 -4.58 3.31 -2.13
CA ALA A 101 -5.57 2.50 -1.40
C ALA A 101 -7.01 2.82 -1.82
N LYS A 102 -7.29 4.07 -2.20
CA LYS A 102 -8.61 4.48 -2.70
C LYS A 102 -9.06 3.71 -3.95
N ASN A 103 -8.12 3.19 -4.74
CA ASN A 103 -8.41 2.45 -5.96
C ASN A 103 -8.92 1.04 -5.69
N TYR A 104 -8.79 0.56 -4.45
CA TYR A 104 -9.11 -0.81 -4.07
C TYR A 104 -10.14 -0.90 -2.95
N LEU A 105 -10.52 0.23 -2.36
CA LEU A 105 -11.37 0.26 -1.17
C LEU A 105 -12.82 0.56 -1.54
N LEU A 106 -13.71 -0.33 -1.11
CA LEU A 106 -15.16 -0.16 -1.26
C LEU A 106 -15.78 0.33 0.05
N GLU A 107 -16.92 1.02 -0.04
CA GLU A 107 -17.71 1.40 1.13
C GLU A 107 -18.00 0.16 1.98
N ASN A 108 -17.88 0.31 3.30
CA ASN A 108 -18.00 -0.76 4.28
C ASN A 108 -16.90 -1.82 4.22
N GLY A 109 -15.91 -1.67 3.34
CA GLY A 109 -14.71 -2.50 3.35
C GLY A 109 -13.77 -2.11 4.48
N THR A 110 -12.88 -3.02 4.88
CA THR A 110 -11.92 -2.78 5.94
C THR A 110 -10.51 -2.60 5.38
N ALA A 111 -9.73 -1.77 6.07
CA ALA A 111 -8.32 -1.55 5.78
C ALA A 111 -7.58 -1.31 7.08
N THR A 112 -6.26 -1.45 7.06
CA THR A 112 -5.42 -1.15 8.20
C THR A 112 -4.91 0.29 8.07
N VAL A 113 -5.22 1.12 9.06
CA VAL A 113 -4.76 2.51 9.12
C VAL A 113 -3.60 2.59 10.10
N ALA A 114 -2.49 3.13 9.64
CA ALA A 114 -1.31 3.37 10.47
C ALA A 114 -1.37 4.79 11.02
N LEU A 115 -1.26 4.90 12.34
CA LEU A 115 -1.35 6.16 13.08
C LEU A 115 -0.05 6.42 13.84
N HIS A 116 0.37 7.67 13.89
CA HIS A 116 1.46 8.12 14.74
C HIS A 116 0.95 9.31 15.56
N GLU A 117 0.90 9.15 16.87
CA GLU A 117 0.38 10.16 17.79
C GLU A 117 -1.04 10.63 17.40
N GLY A 118 -1.87 9.67 16.97
CA GLY A 118 -3.25 9.95 16.53
C GLY A 118 -3.39 10.48 15.11
N ASN A 119 -2.29 10.75 14.41
CA ASN A 119 -2.32 11.25 13.04
C ASN A 119 -2.19 10.11 12.03
N PRO A 120 -3.05 10.04 11.01
CA PRO A 120 -2.94 9.00 9.99
C PRO A 120 -1.68 9.21 9.14
N LEU A 121 -0.91 8.14 8.96
CA LEU A 121 0.30 8.15 8.13
C LEU A 121 0.05 7.55 6.77
N PHE A 122 -0.59 6.39 6.73
CA PHE A 122 -0.89 5.67 5.50
C PHE A 122 -1.99 4.63 5.77
N VAL A 123 -2.55 4.10 4.68
CA VAL A 123 -3.57 3.06 4.70
C VAL A 123 -3.05 1.85 3.95
N ASP A 124 -3.03 0.70 4.63
CA ASP A 124 -2.64 -0.58 4.03
C ASP A 124 -3.88 -1.37 3.65
N MET A 125 -3.90 -1.84 2.41
CA MET A 125 -4.94 -2.72 1.92
C MET A 125 -4.50 -4.19 2.05
N PRO A 126 -5.46 -5.14 2.13
CA PRO A 126 -5.14 -6.55 1.94
C PRO A 126 -4.39 -6.77 0.62
N THR A 127 -3.64 -7.84 0.50
CA THR A 127 -2.85 -8.14 -0.71
C THR A 127 -3.69 -8.28 -1.97
N SER A 128 -4.96 -8.63 -1.82
CA SER A 128 -5.91 -8.73 -2.93
C SER A 128 -7.30 -8.32 -2.49
N VAL A 129 -8.10 -7.83 -3.44
CA VAL A 129 -9.48 -7.44 -3.24
C VAL A 129 -10.34 -7.98 -4.39
N GLU A 130 -11.64 -8.12 -4.14
CA GLU A 130 -12.60 -8.54 -5.15
C GLU A 130 -13.37 -7.31 -5.61
N LEU A 131 -13.33 -7.03 -6.92
CA LEU A 131 -13.96 -5.85 -7.50
C LEU A 131 -14.83 -6.26 -8.70
N GLU A 132 -15.98 -5.63 -8.84
CA GLU A 132 -16.87 -5.85 -9.97
C GLU A 132 -16.40 -5.02 -11.17
N VAL A 133 -16.36 -5.65 -12.35
CA VAL A 133 -16.09 -4.96 -13.61
C VAL A 133 -17.35 -4.20 -14.00
N THR A 134 -17.26 -2.88 -14.00
CA THR A 134 -18.39 -2.00 -14.36
C THR A 134 -18.46 -1.73 -15.86
N TYR A 135 -17.31 -1.78 -16.54
CA TYR A 135 -17.25 -1.62 -17.99
C TYR A 135 -16.02 -2.32 -18.57
N THR A 136 -16.23 -3.07 -19.65
CA THR A 136 -15.17 -3.59 -20.50
C THR A 136 -15.73 -3.84 -21.89
N GLU A 137 -14.88 -3.70 -22.91
CA GLU A 137 -15.28 -4.01 -24.27
C GLU A 137 -15.29 -5.53 -24.50
N PRO A 138 -16.12 -6.03 -25.45
CA PRO A 138 -16.08 -7.44 -25.80
C PRO A 138 -14.72 -7.81 -26.38
N GLY A 139 -14.18 -8.96 -25.99
CA GLY A 139 -13.00 -9.53 -26.62
C GLY A 139 -13.39 -10.10 -27.97
N LEU A 140 -12.82 -9.58 -29.06
CA LEU A 140 -13.13 -10.04 -30.40
C LEU A 140 -12.36 -11.31 -30.74
N GLN A 141 -13.04 -12.23 -31.40
CA GLN A 141 -12.43 -13.46 -31.90
C GLN A 141 -11.37 -13.11 -32.96
N GLY A 142 -10.20 -13.67 -32.81
CA GLY A 142 -9.10 -13.43 -33.76
C GLY A 142 -8.17 -12.29 -33.39
N ASP A 143 -8.50 -11.48 -32.38
CA ASP A 143 -7.65 -10.39 -31.95
C ASP A 143 -6.31 -10.89 -31.40
N ARG A 144 -6.31 -12.03 -30.74
CA ARG A 144 -5.13 -12.62 -30.15
C ARG A 144 -5.13 -14.13 -30.32
N SER A 145 -3.98 -14.62 -30.65
CA SER A 145 -3.76 -16.05 -30.70
C SER A 145 -3.63 -16.66 -29.30
N THR A 146 -2.95 -15.98 -28.39
CA THR A 146 -2.75 -16.44 -27.00
C THR A 146 -2.51 -15.24 -26.08
N GLY A 147 -3.01 -15.34 -24.85
CA GLY A 147 -2.63 -14.44 -23.76
C GLY A 147 -3.00 -12.98 -23.92
N GLY A 148 -3.92 -12.65 -24.81
CA GLY A 148 -4.34 -11.27 -25.01
C GLY A 148 -5.10 -10.73 -23.79
N THR A 149 -4.92 -9.43 -23.52
CA THR A 149 -5.63 -8.71 -22.48
C THR A 149 -6.36 -7.52 -23.07
N LYS A 150 -7.31 -7.00 -22.29
CA LYS A 150 -8.06 -5.79 -22.63
C LYS A 150 -8.25 -4.95 -21.38
N PRO A 151 -8.45 -3.62 -21.52
CA PRO A 151 -8.75 -2.78 -20.37
C PRO A 151 -10.15 -3.04 -19.84
N ALA A 152 -10.30 -2.99 -18.53
CA ALA A 152 -11.57 -3.06 -17.84
C ALA A 152 -11.58 -2.03 -16.72
N THR A 153 -12.73 -1.37 -16.55
CA THR A 153 -12.95 -0.47 -15.42
C THR A 153 -13.69 -1.20 -14.33
N VAL A 154 -13.20 -1.15 -13.11
CA VAL A 154 -13.84 -1.76 -11.94
C VAL A 154 -14.61 -0.72 -11.14
N GLU A 155 -15.42 -1.17 -10.19
CA GLU A 155 -16.37 -0.34 -9.45
C GLU A 155 -15.75 0.83 -8.67
N THR A 156 -14.45 0.78 -8.36
CA THR A 156 -13.72 1.89 -7.75
C THR A 156 -13.31 2.97 -8.75
N GLY A 157 -13.49 2.74 -10.04
CA GLY A 157 -13.03 3.63 -11.11
C GLY A 157 -11.64 3.29 -11.64
N LEU A 158 -10.95 2.34 -11.02
CA LEU A 158 -9.64 1.89 -11.46
C LEU A 158 -9.74 1.14 -12.79
N GLN A 159 -8.80 1.39 -13.69
CA GLN A 159 -8.67 0.62 -14.93
C GLN A 159 -7.57 -0.43 -14.77
N ILE A 160 -7.91 -1.69 -15.10
CA ILE A 160 -6.99 -2.82 -15.01
C ILE A 160 -6.98 -3.57 -16.35
N GLN A 161 -5.96 -4.40 -16.54
CA GLN A 161 -5.89 -5.31 -17.69
C GLN A 161 -6.46 -6.68 -17.29
N VAL A 162 -7.41 -7.17 -18.07
CA VAL A 162 -8.09 -8.45 -17.82
C VAL A 162 -8.00 -9.34 -19.06
N PRO A 163 -8.14 -10.68 -18.91
CA PRO A 163 -8.26 -11.56 -20.07
C PRO A 163 -9.44 -11.20 -20.97
N LEU A 164 -9.36 -11.55 -22.23
CA LEU A 164 -10.40 -11.20 -23.22
C LEU A 164 -11.77 -11.79 -22.91
N PHE A 165 -11.85 -12.88 -22.15
CA PHE A 165 -13.12 -13.54 -21.81
C PHE A 165 -13.91 -12.85 -20.70
N ILE A 166 -13.33 -11.89 -19.99
CA ILE A 166 -14.02 -11.17 -18.92
C ILE A 166 -15.08 -10.24 -19.51
N VAL A 167 -16.27 -10.25 -18.93
CA VAL A 167 -17.39 -9.41 -19.34
C VAL A 167 -17.82 -8.47 -18.21
N THR A 168 -18.53 -7.41 -18.58
CA THR A 168 -19.10 -6.46 -17.61
C THR A 168 -20.05 -7.19 -16.66
N GLY A 169 -19.94 -6.88 -15.36
CA GLY A 169 -20.73 -7.50 -14.30
C GLY A 169 -20.03 -8.65 -13.58
N GLU A 170 -18.91 -9.14 -14.10
CA GLU A 170 -18.14 -10.17 -13.40
C GLU A 170 -17.30 -9.57 -12.28
N LYS A 171 -17.17 -10.33 -11.19
CA LYS A 171 -16.22 -10.00 -10.13
C LYS A 171 -14.87 -10.63 -10.41
N VAL A 172 -13.82 -9.84 -10.20
CA VAL A 172 -12.45 -10.28 -10.41
C VAL A 172 -11.62 -9.99 -9.17
N LYS A 173 -10.62 -10.82 -8.96
CA LYS A 173 -9.66 -10.64 -7.89
C LYS A 173 -8.48 -9.82 -8.41
N VAL A 174 -8.13 -8.77 -7.69
CA VAL A 174 -7.12 -7.79 -8.10
C VAL A 174 -6.03 -7.71 -7.04
N ASP A 175 -4.78 -7.73 -7.47
CA ASP A 175 -3.64 -7.50 -6.58
C ASP A 175 -3.56 -6.00 -6.24
N THR A 176 -3.56 -5.67 -4.96
CA THR A 176 -3.56 -4.28 -4.50
C THR A 176 -2.19 -3.61 -4.59
N ARG A 177 -1.13 -4.36 -4.86
CA ARG A 177 0.22 -3.82 -4.99
C ARG A 177 0.46 -3.16 -6.34
N ASP A 178 -0.12 -3.70 -7.40
CA ASP A 178 0.13 -3.25 -8.78
C ASP A 178 -1.13 -3.16 -9.65
N GLY A 179 -2.30 -3.56 -9.14
CA GLY A 179 -3.55 -3.54 -9.89
C GLY A 179 -3.70 -4.70 -10.88
N SER A 180 -2.89 -5.75 -10.77
CA SER A 180 -2.96 -6.86 -11.71
C SER A 180 -4.13 -7.80 -11.43
N TYR A 181 -4.66 -8.38 -12.50
CA TYR A 181 -5.70 -9.40 -12.44
C TYR A 181 -5.15 -10.71 -11.90
N LEU A 182 -5.81 -11.29 -10.91
CA LEU A 182 -5.41 -12.56 -10.29
C LEU A 182 -6.34 -13.72 -10.64
N GLY A 183 -7.59 -13.45 -10.98
CA GLY A 183 -8.54 -14.49 -11.29
C GLY A 183 -9.99 -14.02 -11.23
N ARG A 184 -10.90 -14.87 -11.65
CA ARG A 184 -12.35 -14.68 -11.47
C ARG A 184 -12.75 -15.12 -10.06
N VAL A 185 -13.79 -14.49 -9.53
CA VAL A 185 -14.38 -14.87 -8.24
C VAL A 185 -15.55 -15.82 -8.44
#